data_7b09945f5d99e66dd3dea496c5aaea7b
#
_entry.id   7b09945f5d99e66dd3dea496c5aaea7b
#
_cell.length_a   1.000
_cell.length_b   1.000
_cell.length_c   1.000
_cell.angle_alpha   90.00
_cell.angle_beta   90.00
_cell.angle_gamma   90.00
#
_symmetry.space_group_name_H-M   'P 1'
#
loop_
_entity.id
_entity.type
_entity.pdbx_description
1 polymer ?
#
loop_
_entity_poly.entity_id
_entity_poly.type
_entity_poly.pdbx_seq_one_letter_code
_entity_poly.pdbx_strand_id
1 'polypeptide(L)'
;MKITILANRDLASCIALNRLFPLLKDHELCIFLSAKVGKYDRLPQALLDLKFYEQQLFNNIVFPLTTALGIENATLKTFDAIGKEIGKPILELNAINTSGFEQFKSTQPDLVLSIRYGGILREAVIAVPR
;
A
#
# COMPACT_ATOMS: atom_id res chain seq x y z
N MET A 1 -15.58 -12.31 -0.31
CA MET A 1 -15.75 -10.86 -0.16
C MET A 1 -14.73 -10.14 -1.03
N LYS A 2 -15.06 -8.94 -1.48
CA LYS A 2 -14.10 -8.03 -2.13
C LYS A 2 -13.50 -7.11 -1.06
N ILE A 3 -12.20 -7.20 -0.84
CA ILE A 3 -11.50 -6.41 0.19
C ILE A 3 -10.53 -5.48 -0.50
N THR A 4 -10.69 -4.18 -0.27
CA THR A 4 -9.72 -3.18 -0.72
C THR A 4 -8.85 -2.77 0.45
N ILE A 5 -7.53 -2.87 0.27
CA ILE A 5 -6.54 -2.48 1.27
C ILE A 5 -5.88 -1.18 0.81
N LEU A 6 -5.94 -0.18 1.67
CA LEU A 6 -5.27 1.11 1.50
C LEU A 6 -4.06 1.13 2.44
N ALA A 7 -2.87 1.15 1.89
CA ALA A 7 -1.64 1.14 2.68
C ALA A 7 -0.68 2.26 2.25
N ASN A 8 0.43 2.40 2.93
CA ASN A 8 1.50 3.31 2.50
C ASN A 8 2.65 2.51 1.88
N ARG A 9 3.40 3.11 0.98
CA ARG A 9 4.58 2.50 0.36
C ARG A 9 5.78 2.59 1.32
N ASP A 10 5.66 1.93 2.47
CA ASP A 10 6.70 1.88 3.49
C ASP A 10 6.91 0.45 4.01
N LEU A 11 8.02 0.24 4.72
CA LEU A 11 8.38 -1.06 5.29
C LEU A 11 7.32 -1.58 6.27
N ALA A 12 6.78 -0.73 7.14
CA ALA A 12 5.80 -1.14 8.14
C ALA A 12 4.51 -1.65 7.49
N SER A 13 4.04 -0.96 6.44
CA SER A 13 2.90 -1.43 5.65
C SER A 13 3.20 -2.74 4.91
N CYS A 14 4.42 -2.89 4.39
CA CYS A 14 4.85 -4.13 3.75
C CYS A 14 4.82 -5.31 4.73
N ILE A 15 5.34 -5.13 5.95
CA ILE A 15 5.29 -6.14 7.02
C ILE A 15 3.84 -6.49 7.38
N ALA A 16 2.99 -5.47 7.56
CA ALA A 16 1.58 -5.68 7.87
C ALA A 16 0.86 -6.47 6.78
N LEU A 17 1.08 -6.13 5.50
CA LEU A 17 0.52 -6.88 4.37
C LEU A 17 1.00 -8.33 4.34
N ASN A 18 2.28 -8.59 4.61
CA ASN A 18 2.80 -9.96 4.68
C ASN A 18 2.14 -10.79 5.78
N ARG A 19 1.71 -10.17 6.89
CA ARG A 19 0.99 -10.85 7.98
C ARG A 19 -0.49 -11.05 7.66
N LEU A 20 -1.12 -10.09 6.98
CA LEU A 20 -2.54 -10.14 6.64
C LEU A 20 -2.83 -11.02 5.43
N PHE A 21 -1.96 -11.01 4.43
CA PHE A 21 -2.19 -11.69 3.16
C PHE A 21 -2.54 -13.18 3.32
N PRO A 22 -1.84 -13.99 4.12
CA PRO A 22 -2.20 -15.39 4.32
C PRO A 22 -3.60 -15.59 4.93
N LEU A 23 -4.09 -14.61 5.71
CA LEU A 23 -5.41 -14.66 6.34
C LEU A 23 -6.54 -14.26 5.38
N LEU A 24 -6.21 -13.54 4.32
CA LEU A 24 -7.16 -12.96 3.37
C LEU A 24 -7.14 -13.63 1.99
N LYS A 25 -6.34 -14.69 1.80
CA LYS A 25 -6.11 -15.36 0.52
C LYS A 25 -7.39 -15.87 -0.16
N ASP A 26 -8.43 -16.20 0.63
CA ASP A 26 -9.70 -16.72 0.13
C ASP A 26 -10.68 -15.59 -0.29
N HIS A 27 -10.21 -14.35 -0.26
CA HIS A 27 -10.97 -13.17 -0.64
C HIS A 27 -10.42 -12.52 -1.92
N GLU A 28 -11.28 -11.80 -2.61
CA GLU A 28 -10.83 -10.99 -3.75
C GLU A 28 -10.17 -9.71 -3.21
N LEU A 29 -8.86 -9.59 -3.41
CA LEU A 29 -8.07 -8.48 -2.89
C LEU A 29 -7.78 -7.43 -3.97
N CYS A 30 -7.84 -6.16 -3.57
CA CYS A 30 -7.30 -5.04 -4.31
C CYS A 30 -6.46 -4.19 -3.34
N ILE A 31 -5.23 -3.85 -3.73
CA ILE A 31 -4.30 -3.12 -2.84
C ILE A 31 -3.87 -1.82 -3.52
N PHE A 32 -4.02 -0.72 -2.81
CA PHE A 32 -3.51 0.58 -3.21
C PHE A 32 -2.48 1.09 -2.21
N LEU A 33 -1.43 1.71 -2.71
CA LEU A 33 -0.38 2.32 -1.91
C LEU A 33 -0.38 3.84 -2.08
N SER A 34 -0.42 4.59 -0.98
CA SER A 34 -0.04 5.99 -0.99
C SER A 34 1.49 6.11 -0.95
N ALA A 35 2.03 7.07 -1.70
CA ALA A 35 3.46 7.40 -1.69
C ALA A 35 3.74 8.75 -1.04
N LYS A 36 2.68 9.52 -0.70
CA LYS A 36 2.81 10.86 -0.10
C LYS A 36 2.71 10.78 1.41
N VAL A 37 3.71 11.30 2.09
CA VAL A 37 3.71 11.54 3.53
C VAL A 37 3.65 13.05 3.77
N GLY A 38 2.49 13.54 4.19
CA GLY A 38 2.28 14.92 4.61
C GLY A 38 2.26 15.97 3.48
N LYS A 39 1.74 17.16 3.83
CA LYS A 39 1.66 18.35 2.94
C LYS A 39 2.72 19.41 3.28
N TYR A 40 3.88 19.01 3.73
CA TYR A 40 4.90 19.98 4.13
C TYR A 40 5.87 20.24 2.97
N ASP A 41 5.97 21.48 2.55
CA ASP A 41 6.95 21.94 1.54
C ASP A 41 8.39 21.80 2.05
N ARG A 42 8.58 21.80 3.39
CA ARG A 42 9.86 21.55 4.05
C ARG A 42 9.65 20.62 5.25
N LEU A 43 10.16 19.39 5.15
CA LEU A 43 10.20 18.46 6.27
C LEU A 43 11.44 18.77 7.15
N PRO A 44 11.30 18.74 8.49
CA PRO A 44 12.46 18.70 9.38
C PRO A 44 13.40 17.55 9.05
N GLN A 45 14.71 17.72 9.28
CA GLN A 45 15.73 16.71 8.94
C GLN A 45 15.40 15.32 9.51
N ALA A 46 14.95 15.25 10.77
CA ALA A 46 14.58 13.98 11.39
C ALA A 46 13.44 13.23 10.63
N LEU A 47 12.50 13.96 10.03
CA LEU A 47 11.44 13.35 9.22
C LEU A 47 11.93 12.94 7.83
N LEU A 48 12.93 13.65 7.27
CA LEU A 48 13.59 13.26 6.04
C LEU A 48 14.39 11.97 6.24
N ASP A 49 15.12 11.86 7.34
CA ASP A 49 15.87 10.66 7.70
C ASP A 49 14.94 9.47 7.91
N LEU A 50 13.83 9.67 8.63
CA LEU A 50 12.82 8.64 8.84
C LEU A 50 12.21 8.18 7.50
N LYS A 51 11.87 9.12 6.62
CA LYS A 51 11.36 8.82 5.28
C LYS A 51 12.37 8.04 4.46
N PHE A 52 13.65 8.39 4.55
CA PHE A 52 14.69 7.64 3.87
C PHE A 52 14.72 6.18 4.33
N TYR A 53 14.79 5.93 5.64
CA TYR A 53 14.88 4.57 6.20
C TYR A 53 13.60 3.76 6.01
N GLU A 54 12.42 4.35 6.20
CA GLU A 54 11.16 3.61 6.12
C GLU A 54 10.65 3.40 4.68
N GLN A 55 10.99 4.27 3.75
CA GLN A 55 10.46 4.24 2.40
C GLN A 55 11.54 4.10 1.34
N GLN A 56 12.46 5.08 1.23
CA GLN A 56 13.36 5.17 0.09
C GLN A 56 14.36 4.02 0.05
N LEU A 57 14.96 3.68 1.18
CA LEU A 57 15.93 2.59 1.28
C LEU A 57 15.31 1.26 0.82
N PHE A 58 14.12 0.93 1.30
CA PHE A 58 13.47 -0.33 0.97
C PHE A 58 12.94 -0.34 -0.47
N ASN A 59 12.22 0.69 -0.90
CA ASN A 59 11.62 0.71 -2.23
C ASN A 59 12.64 0.89 -3.37
N ASN A 60 13.72 1.63 -3.13
CA ASN A 60 14.65 1.99 -4.18
C ASN A 60 15.91 1.12 -4.21
N ILE A 61 16.24 0.43 -3.11
CA ILE A 61 17.47 -0.36 -2.99
C ILE A 61 17.15 -1.81 -2.59
N VAL A 62 16.56 -2.03 -1.42
CA VAL A 62 16.42 -3.38 -0.86
C VAL A 62 15.48 -4.25 -1.71
N PHE A 63 14.27 -3.78 -2.02
CA PHE A 63 13.31 -4.59 -2.78
C PHE A 63 13.78 -4.86 -4.22
N PRO A 64 14.29 -3.89 -4.99
CA PRO A 64 14.88 -4.19 -6.29
C PRO A 64 16.03 -5.19 -6.22
N LEU A 65 16.89 -5.09 -5.19
CA LEU A 65 17.99 -6.02 -5.00
C LEU A 65 17.50 -7.43 -4.67
N THR A 66 16.54 -7.59 -3.77
CA THR A 66 15.95 -8.90 -3.42
C THR A 66 15.27 -9.54 -4.63
N THR A 67 14.61 -8.75 -5.47
CA THR A 67 14.03 -9.24 -6.72
C THR A 67 15.11 -9.69 -7.70
N ALA A 68 16.18 -8.91 -7.88
CA ALA A 68 17.28 -9.26 -8.75
C ALA A 68 18.03 -10.54 -8.31
N LEU A 69 18.07 -10.80 -7.00
CA LEU A 69 18.65 -12.01 -6.42
C LEU A 69 17.68 -13.20 -6.36
N GLY A 70 16.41 -13.00 -6.74
CA GLY A 70 15.39 -14.05 -6.69
C GLY A 70 14.97 -14.49 -5.27
N ILE A 71 15.14 -13.62 -4.27
CA ILE A 71 14.85 -13.91 -2.86
C ILE A 71 13.64 -13.14 -2.29
N GLU A 72 12.87 -12.48 -3.14
CA GLU A 72 11.72 -11.64 -2.76
C GLU A 72 10.59 -12.38 -2.02
N ASN A 73 10.59 -13.71 -2.07
CA ASN A 73 9.58 -14.57 -1.43
C ASN A 73 10.10 -15.34 -0.21
N ALA A 74 11.35 -15.11 0.23
CA ALA A 74 11.96 -15.92 1.26
C ALA A 74 11.29 -15.75 2.64
N THR A 75 11.27 -14.53 3.17
CA THR A 75 10.70 -14.22 4.51
C THR A 75 9.76 -13.04 4.50
N LEU A 76 10.02 -12.05 3.66
CA LEU A 76 9.21 -10.85 3.47
C LEU A 76 8.99 -10.67 1.97
N LYS A 77 7.75 -10.86 1.52
CA LYS A 77 7.37 -10.58 0.14
C LYS A 77 7.39 -9.09 -0.12
N THR A 78 7.99 -8.67 -1.23
CA THR A 78 7.87 -7.30 -1.72
C THR A 78 6.44 -6.98 -2.13
N PHE A 79 6.11 -5.72 -2.32
CA PHE A 79 4.79 -5.34 -2.85
C PHE A 79 4.53 -5.98 -4.21
N ASP A 80 5.53 -6.05 -5.09
CA ASP A 80 5.39 -6.67 -6.40
C ASP A 80 5.16 -8.18 -6.31
N ALA A 81 5.84 -8.86 -5.38
CA ALA A 81 5.63 -10.30 -5.13
C ALA A 81 4.21 -10.58 -4.62
N ILE A 82 3.68 -9.74 -3.71
CA ILE A 82 2.29 -9.83 -3.25
C ILE A 82 1.33 -9.59 -4.43
N GLY A 83 1.58 -8.57 -5.26
CA GLY A 83 0.78 -8.26 -6.44
C GLY A 83 0.71 -9.43 -7.43
N LYS A 84 1.83 -10.08 -7.70
CA LYS A 84 1.89 -11.29 -8.54
C LYS A 84 1.06 -12.43 -7.97
N GLU A 85 1.11 -12.63 -6.66
CA GLU A 85 0.39 -13.72 -5.98
C GLU A 85 -1.13 -13.52 -5.96
N ILE A 86 -1.60 -12.28 -5.81
CA ILE A 86 -3.04 -11.95 -5.93
C ILE A 86 -3.52 -11.85 -7.38
N GLY A 87 -2.62 -11.94 -8.36
CA GLY A 87 -2.94 -11.82 -9.78
C GLY A 87 -3.36 -10.41 -10.20
N LYS A 88 -3.06 -9.39 -9.41
CA LYS A 88 -3.39 -7.98 -9.68
C LYS A 88 -2.20 -7.09 -9.34
N PRO A 89 -1.90 -6.07 -10.16
CA PRO A 89 -0.86 -5.11 -9.79
C PRO A 89 -1.29 -4.30 -8.57
N ILE A 90 -0.34 -4.02 -7.69
CA ILE A 90 -0.54 -3.06 -6.60
C ILE A 90 -0.33 -1.66 -7.20
N LEU A 91 -1.37 -0.84 -7.13
CA LEU A 91 -1.40 0.46 -7.77
C LEU A 91 -1.15 1.59 -6.75
N GLU A 92 -0.62 2.70 -7.24
CA GLU A 92 -0.48 3.91 -6.44
C GLU A 92 -1.79 4.70 -6.43
N LEU A 93 -2.20 5.17 -5.26
CA LEU A 93 -3.40 5.99 -5.06
C LEU A 93 -3.13 7.06 -4.00
N ASN A 94 -2.83 8.28 -4.45
CA ASN A 94 -2.51 9.40 -3.55
C ASN A 94 -3.67 10.38 -3.32
N ALA A 95 -4.65 10.39 -4.21
CA ALA A 95 -5.71 11.40 -4.23
C ALA A 95 -7.09 10.74 -4.18
N ILE A 96 -7.29 9.85 -3.21
CA ILE A 96 -8.50 9.02 -3.08
C ILE A 96 -9.81 9.82 -2.98
N ASN A 97 -9.76 11.04 -2.44
CA ASN A 97 -10.95 11.89 -2.30
C ASN A 97 -11.27 12.73 -3.55
N THR A 98 -10.44 12.67 -4.58
CA THR A 98 -10.56 13.50 -5.80
C THR A 98 -10.31 12.65 -7.05
N SER A 99 -9.20 12.83 -7.74
CA SER A 99 -8.91 12.16 -9.00
C SER A 99 -8.81 10.62 -8.89
N GLY A 100 -8.51 10.08 -7.71
CA GLY A 100 -8.44 8.64 -7.47
C GLY A 100 -9.75 8.01 -6.99
N PHE A 101 -10.80 8.82 -6.78
CA PHE A 101 -12.06 8.32 -6.21
C PHE A 101 -12.74 7.26 -7.08
N GLU A 102 -12.83 7.50 -8.39
CA GLU A 102 -13.48 6.56 -9.31
C GLU A 102 -12.68 5.25 -9.43
N GLN A 103 -11.35 5.33 -9.41
CA GLN A 103 -10.49 4.14 -9.38
C GLN A 103 -10.72 3.31 -8.12
N PHE A 104 -10.81 3.94 -6.95
CA PHE A 104 -11.14 3.26 -5.71
C PHE A 104 -12.55 2.67 -5.74
N LYS A 105 -13.56 3.46 -6.14
CA LYS A 105 -14.97 3.05 -6.21
C LYS A 105 -15.18 1.88 -7.17
N SER A 106 -14.41 1.81 -8.27
CA SER A 106 -14.50 0.72 -9.25
C SER A 106 -14.14 -0.66 -8.69
N THR A 107 -13.44 -0.72 -7.55
CA THR A 107 -13.14 -1.99 -6.87
C THR A 107 -14.37 -2.60 -6.20
N GLN A 108 -15.44 -1.82 -6.00
CA GLN A 108 -16.70 -2.25 -5.36
C GLN A 108 -16.46 -3.04 -4.07
N PRO A 109 -15.74 -2.48 -3.08
CA PRO A 109 -15.34 -3.22 -1.90
C PRO A 109 -16.53 -3.53 -0.99
N ASP A 110 -16.54 -4.74 -0.44
CA ASP A 110 -17.41 -5.09 0.69
C ASP A 110 -16.79 -4.59 2.00
N LEU A 111 -15.44 -4.55 2.05
CA LEU A 111 -14.66 -4.11 3.20
C LEU A 111 -13.44 -3.30 2.74
N VAL A 112 -13.13 -2.24 3.47
CA VAL A 112 -11.89 -1.48 3.28
C VAL A 112 -11.04 -1.55 4.54
N LEU A 113 -9.78 -1.97 4.39
CA LEU A 113 -8.79 -1.94 5.45
C LEU A 113 -7.81 -0.81 5.18
N SER A 114 -7.64 0.10 6.13
CA SER A 114 -6.67 1.19 6.03
C SER A 114 -5.48 0.93 6.96
N ILE A 115 -4.29 0.79 6.38
CA ILE A 115 -3.05 0.48 7.08
C ILE A 115 -2.03 1.59 6.79
N ARG A 116 -1.89 2.54 7.69
CA ARG A 116 -0.95 3.67 7.53
C ARG A 116 -1.14 4.46 6.22
N TYR A 117 -2.31 4.40 5.62
CA TYR A 117 -2.59 5.14 4.39
C TYR A 117 -2.38 6.65 4.61
N GLY A 118 -1.60 7.29 3.73
CA GLY A 118 -1.16 8.68 3.89
C GLY A 118 -2.21 9.75 3.59
N GLY A 119 -3.46 9.38 3.33
CA GLY A 119 -4.58 10.29 3.06
C GLY A 119 -5.68 10.20 4.10
N ILE A 120 -6.33 11.34 4.37
CA ILE A 120 -7.56 11.38 5.18
C ILE A 120 -8.70 10.86 4.31
N LEU A 121 -9.42 9.85 4.80
CA LEU A 121 -10.62 9.32 4.12
C LEU A 121 -11.82 10.20 4.46
N ARG A 122 -12.43 10.82 3.45
CA ARG A 122 -13.62 11.64 3.62
C ARG A 122 -14.89 10.79 3.51
N GLU A 123 -16.01 11.36 3.93
CA GLU A 123 -17.32 10.71 3.97
C GLU A 123 -17.67 9.96 2.68
N ALA A 124 -17.48 10.56 1.52
CA ALA A 124 -17.74 9.91 0.24
C ALA A 124 -16.95 8.59 0.03
N VAL A 125 -15.70 8.53 0.52
CA VAL A 125 -14.87 7.32 0.46
C VAL A 125 -15.33 6.29 1.48
N ILE A 126 -15.66 6.74 2.69
CA ILE A 126 -16.12 5.87 3.79
C ILE A 126 -17.48 5.22 3.45
N ALA A 127 -18.31 5.89 2.66
CA ALA A 127 -19.62 5.39 2.26
C ALA A 127 -19.59 4.38 1.09
N VAL A 128 -18.43 4.12 0.47
CA VAL A 128 -18.33 3.19 -0.67
C VAL A 128 -18.49 1.71 -0.28
N PRO A 129 -17.87 1.21 0.81
CA PRO A 129 -18.06 -0.19 1.24
C PRO A 129 -19.52 -0.51 1.54
N ARG A 130 -19.93 -1.76 1.31
CA ARG A 130 -21.30 -2.24 1.52
C ARG A 130 -21.57 -2.68 2.95
#